data_1c4b83ef5595883c4bd4a32cad521c74
#
_entry.id   1c4b83ef5595883c4bd4a32cad521c74
#
_cell.length_a   1.000
_cell.length_b   1.000
_cell.length_c   1.000
_cell.angle_alpha   90.00
_cell.angle_beta   90.00
_cell.angle_gamma   90.00
#
_symmetry.space_group_name_H-M   'P 1'
#
loop_
_entity.id
_entity.type
_entity.pdbx_description
1 polymer ?
#
loop_
_entity_poly.entity_id
_entity_poly.type
_entity_poly.pdbx_seq_one_letter_code
_entity_poly.pdbx_strand_id
1 'polypeptide(L)'
;GAGQQPWTSNAYWNHPVVDKNGVIHLTFSWRIDYFSREQLICNLNIDYAKSYDGGLNWSTSKDYPYNLPITQVNSETVWAIAPGENHINQTSMALDSKGYPHVAFYMNDEFRVPQYFHLWFDGVKWYCSQVTKRSNSFLLSGAGTLKIPISRPEIVIDNTDTVYIIYRAEETQQKLVASYQYPPAYKHEPKQILTLWDEPVGYAEPVIDKVRWSEMQVLSLLVQYNEQPNGDTTQLDEEAPIRIVDIRIK
;
A
#
# COMPACT_ATOMS: atom_id res chain seq x y z
N GLY A 1 -19.24 -8.82 -0.92
CA GLY A 1 -20.28 -8.22 -1.74
C GLY A 1 -21.67 -8.69 -1.41
N ALA A 2 -22.68 -7.86 -1.73
CA ALA A 2 -24.07 -8.21 -1.48
C ALA A 2 -24.41 -9.57 -2.09
N GLY A 3 -25.06 -10.44 -1.32
CA GLY A 3 -25.45 -11.77 -1.74
C GLY A 3 -24.35 -12.84 -1.72
N GLN A 4 -23.16 -12.53 -1.27
CA GLN A 4 -22.03 -13.47 -1.21
C GLN A 4 -21.76 -13.98 0.21
N GLN A 5 -22.80 -14.14 0.99
CA GLN A 5 -22.71 -14.74 2.32
C GLN A 5 -22.27 -16.22 2.24
N PRO A 6 -21.37 -16.67 3.13
CA PRO A 6 -20.74 -15.99 4.26
C PRO A 6 -19.31 -15.48 3.98
N TRP A 7 -18.85 -15.47 2.73
CA TRP A 7 -17.44 -15.47 2.36
C TRP A 7 -16.78 -14.11 2.40
N THR A 8 -17.47 -13.06 1.93
CA THR A 8 -16.90 -11.75 1.81
C THR A 8 -17.80 -10.71 2.43
N SER A 9 -17.21 -9.72 3.03
CA SER A 9 -17.93 -8.52 3.39
C SER A 9 -17.74 -7.44 2.33
N ASN A 10 -16.53 -6.99 2.07
CA ASN A 10 -16.25 -5.84 1.19
C ASN A 10 -14.93 -5.98 0.44
N ALA A 11 -14.87 -5.38 -0.75
CA ALA A 11 -13.63 -5.04 -1.42
C ALA A 11 -13.12 -3.68 -0.91
N TYR A 12 -11.87 -3.63 -0.51
CA TYR A 12 -11.15 -2.40 -0.17
C TYR A 12 -10.14 -2.11 -1.27
N TRP A 13 -10.35 -1.02 -1.96
CA TRP A 13 -9.56 -0.62 -3.11
C TRP A 13 -8.59 0.50 -2.79
N ASN A 14 -7.52 0.60 -3.58
CA ASN A 14 -6.61 1.72 -3.59
C ASN A 14 -7.17 2.87 -4.41
N HIS A 15 -6.55 4.04 -4.28
CA HIS A 15 -6.80 5.11 -5.24
C HIS A 15 -6.45 4.61 -6.66
N PRO A 16 -7.36 4.75 -7.62
CA PRO A 16 -7.06 4.42 -9.01
C PRO A 16 -5.87 5.22 -9.51
N VAL A 17 -5.03 4.60 -10.33
CA VAL A 17 -3.95 5.28 -11.05
C VAL A 17 -4.29 5.26 -12.52
N VAL A 18 -4.18 6.42 -13.17
CA VAL A 18 -4.46 6.55 -14.61
C VAL A 18 -3.13 6.73 -15.33
N ASP A 19 -2.88 5.89 -16.34
CA ASP A 19 -1.69 6.01 -17.18
C ASP A 19 -1.82 7.14 -18.21
N LYS A 20 -0.72 7.40 -18.94
CA LYS A 20 -0.68 8.43 -20.01
C LYS A 20 -1.65 8.20 -21.17
N ASN A 21 -2.19 6.99 -21.33
CA ASN A 21 -3.14 6.61 -22.37
C ASN A 21 -4.59 6.65 -21.86
N GLY A 22 -4.81 7.04 -20.60
CA GLY A 22 -6.13 7.07 -19.97
C GLY A 22 -6.60 5.71 -19.42
N VAL A 23 -5.72 4.70 -19.37
CA VAL A 23 -6.05 3.40 -18.78
C VAL A 23 -6.09 3.55 -17.25
N ILE A 24 -7.20 3.15 -16.66
CA ILE A 24 -7.39 3.12 -15.20
C ILE A 24 -6.85 1.79 -14.67
N HIS A 25 -5.98 1.86 -13.67
CA HIS A 25 -5.45 0.71 -12.96
C HIS A 25 -5.95 0.72 -11.51
N LEU A 26 -6.33 -0.44 -11.00
CA LEU A 26 -6.88 -0.60 -9.66
C LEU A 26 -6.36 -1.88 -9.02
N THR A 27 -5.90 -1.78 -7.77
CA THR A 27 -5.69 -2.93 -6.90
C THR A 27 -6.65 -2.88 -5.72
N PHE A 28 -7.05 -4.03 -5.22
CA PHE A 28 -7.97 -4.15 -4.11
C PHE A 28 -7.73 -5.43 -3.32
N SER A 29 -8.19 -5.43 -2.07
CA SER A 29 -8.15 -6.57 -1.15
C SER A 29 -9.55 -6.88 -0.66
N TRP A 30 -9.83 -8.13 -0.34
CA TRP A 30 -11.11 -8.55 0.19
C TRP A 30 -11.05 -8.63 1.71
N ARG A 31 -11.91 -7.90 2.40
CA ARG A 31 -12.13 -8.09 3.83
C ARG A 31 -13.21 -9.13 4.04
N ILE A 32 -12.89 -10.13 4.82
CA ILE A 32 -13.84 -11.15 5.26
C ILE A 32 -14.13 -11.01 6.75
N ASP A 33 -15.36 -11.39 7.14
CA ASP A 33 -15.71 -11.61 8.53
C ASP A 33 -15.14 -12.95 8.96
N TYR A 34 -14.05 -12.90 9.72
CA TYR A 34 -13.43 -14.10 10.28
C TYR A 34 -13.78 -14.22 11.76
N PHE A 35 -14.50 -15.28 12.09
CA PHE A 35 -14.87 -15.58 13.48
C PHE A 35 -13.69 -16.19 14.22
N SER A 36 -12.73 -15.35 14.60
CA SER A 36 -11.69 -15.75 15.55
C SER A 36 -12.00 -15.18 16.93
N ARG A 37 -11.57 -15.88 17.97
CA ARG A 37 -11.65 -15.35 19.35
C ARG A 37 -10.85 -14.07 19.53
N GLU A 38 -9.91 -13.80 18.64
CA GLU A 38 -8.98 -12.67 18.69
C GLU A 38 -9.47 -11.48 17.86
N GLN A 39 -10.64 -11.58 17.21
CA GLN A 39 -11.20 -10.52 16.35
C GLN A 39 -10.18 -9.95 15.35
N LEU A 40 -9.44 -10.83 14.67
CA LEU A 40 -8.41 -10.46 13.72
C LEU A 40 -8.99 -9.68 12.54
N ILE A 41 -8.24 -8.69 12.07
CA ILE A 41 -8.53 -8.07 10.78
C ILE A 41 -8.06 -9.01 9.68
N CYS A 42 -9.01 -9.51 8.89
CA CYS A 42 -8.75 -10.47 7.84
C CYS A 42 -9.00 -9.87 6.46
N ASN A 43 -7.96 -9.24 5.91
CA ASN A 43 -7.92 -8.90 4.50
C ASN A 43 -7.21 -10.03 3.75
N LEU A 44 -7.76 -10.37 2.59
CA LEU A 44 -7.24 -11.42 1.72
C LEU A 44 -6.71 -10.80 0.46
N ASN A 45 -5.66 -11.36 -0.06
CA ASN A 45 -5.12 -11.16 -1.39
C ASN A 45 -4.85 -9.70 -1.77
N ILE A 46 -4.09 -9.52 -2.79
CA ILE A 46 -4.09 -8.33 -3.64
C ILE A 46 -4.61 -8.80 -4.99
N ASP A 47 -5.73 -8.22 -5.41
CA ASP A 47 -6.36 -8.44 -6.68
C ASP A 47 -6.19 -7.21 -7.57
N TYR A 48 -6.30 -7.40 -8.87
CA TYR A 48 -6.04 -6.36 -9.86
C TYR A 48 -7.11 -6.28 -10.93
N ALA A 49 -7.38 -5.07 -11.40
CA ALA A 49 -8.21 -4.80 -12.56
C ALA A 49 -7.73 -3.53 -13.28
N LYS A 50 -7.91 -3.49 -14.61
CA LYS A 50 -7.70 -2.29 -15.43
C LYS A 50 -8.86 -2.04 -16.37
N SER A 51 -9.07 -0.77 -16.72
CA SER A 51 -10.13 -0.34 -17.63
C SER A 51 -9.59 0.62 -18.69
N TYR A 52 -9.97 0.39 -19.93
CA TYR A 52 -9.60 1.22 -21.08
C TYR A 52 -10.69 2.23 -21.48
N ASP A 53 -11.84 2.20 -20.82
CA ASP A 53 -13.06 2.92 -21.22
C ASP A 53 -13.74 3.68 -20.08
N GLY A 54 -12.93 4.16 -19.13
CA GLY A 54 -13.44 4.96 -18.02
C GLY A 54 -14.18 4.16 -16.94
N GLY A 55 -13.92 2.85 -16.85
CA GLY A 55 -14.54 1.99 -15.83
C GLY A 55 -15.81 1.28 -16.26
N LEU A 56 -16.20 1.35 -17.53
CA LEU A 56 -17.38 0.66 -18.06
C LEU A 56 -17.12 -0.85 -18.17
N ASN A 57 -15.94 -1.22 -18.69
CA ASN A 57 -15.47 -2.60 -18.75
C ASN A 57 -14.12 -2.72 -18.08
N TRP A 58 -13.86 -3.89 -17.53
CA TRP A 58 -12.63 -4.19 -16.79
C TRP A 58 -11.98 -5.46 -17.31
N SER A 59 -10.65 -5.51 -17.20
CA SER A 59 -9.82 -6.64 -17.62
C SER A 59 -8.75 -6.96 -16.58
N THR A 60 -8.24 -8.17 -16.62
CA THR A 60 -7.09 -8.63 -15.87
C THR A 60 -5.79 -7.94 -16.32
N SER A 61 -4.67 -8.19 -15.64
CA SER A 61 -3.34 -7.71 -16.05
C SER A 61 -2.95 -8.19 -17.46
N LYS A 62 -3.46 -9.32 -17.90
CA LYS A 62 -3.23 -9.95 -19.21
C LYS A 62 -4.35 -9.70 -20.24
N ASP A 63 -5.17 -8.68 -20.02
CA ASP A 63 -6.24 -8.26 -20.94
C ASP A 63 -7.41 -9.25 -21.11
N TYR A 64 -7.57 -10.23 -20.22
CA TYR A 64 -8.78 -11.04 -20.20
C TYR A 64 -9.95 -10.24 -19.62
N PRO A 65 -11.09 -10.12 -20.32
CA PRO A 65 -12.22 -9.34 -19.84
C PRO A 65 -12.88 -9.99 -18.61
N TYR A 66 -13.28 -9.16 -17.66
CA TYR A 66 -14.09 -9.60 -16.52
C TYR A 66 -15.57 -9.72 -16.87
N ASN A 67 -16.20 -10.76 -16.34
CA ASN A 67 -17.66 -10.78 -16.22
C ASN A 67 -18.05 -9.92 -15.02
N LEU A 68 -18.77 -8.83 -15.26
CA LEU A 68 -19.20 -7.93 -14.19
C LEU A 68 -20.44 -8.43 -13.46
N PRO A 69 -20.57 -8.19 -12.15
CA PRO A 69 -19.62 -7.49 -11.29
C PRO A 69 -18.36 -8.32 -10.99
N ILE A 70 -17.22 -7.66 -10.74
CA ILE A 70 -16.03 -8.32 -10.21
C ILE A 70 -16.32 -8.78 -8.79
N THR A 71 -16.06 -10.05 -8.53
CA THR A 71 -16.29 -10.71 -7.25
C THR A 71 -15.04 -11.46 -6.81
N GLN A 72 -14.98 -11.88 -5.58
CA GLN A 72 -13.86 -12.69 -5.06
C GLN A 72 -13.64 -14.00 -5.86
N VAL A 73 -14.67 -14.49 -6.56
CA VAL A 73 -14.60 -15.75 -7.33
C VAL A 73 -13.97 -15.54 -8.70
N ASN A 74 -14.18 -14.37 -9.32
CA ASN A 74 -13.74 -14.09 -10.70
C ASN A 74 -12.64 -13.04 -10.80
N SER A 75 -12.19 -12.46 -9.69
CA SER A 75 -11.08 -11.50 -9.68
C SER A 75 -9.73 -12.18 -9.94
N GLU A 76 -8.81 -11.45 -10.57
CA GLU A 76 -7.42 -11.87 -10.73
C GLU A 76 -6.67 -11.62 -9.43
N THR A 77 -6.35 -12.68 -8.70
CA THR A 77 -5.45 -12.61 -7.55
C THR A 77 -4.00 -12.54 -8.04
N VAL A 78 -3.38 -11.38 -7.88
CA VAL A 78 -1.99 -11.14 -8.29
C VAL A 78 -0.99 -11.46 -7.19
N TRP A 79 -1.45 -11.46 -5.93
CA TRP A 79 -0.70 -11.95 -4.79
C TRP A 79 -1.63 -12.54 -3.74
N ALA A 80 -1.43 -13.82 -3.44
CA ALA A 80 -2.27 -14.54 -2.47
C ALA A 80 -1.81 -14.25 -1.03
N ILE A 81 -2.75 -13.80 -0.20
CA ILE A 81 -2.54 -13.50 1.22
C ILE A 81 -3.64 -14.20 2.02
N ALA A 82 -3.25 -15.04 2.97
CA ALA A 82 -4.17 -15.75 3.84
C ALA A 82 -4.79 -14.84 4.93
N PRO A 83 -5.90 -15.22 5.55
CA PRO A 83 -6.45 -14.53 6.71
C PRO A 83 -5.44 -14.48 7.86
N GLY A 84 -5.39 -13.34 8.58
CA GLY A 84 -4.54 -13.19 9.76
C GLY A 84 -3.05 -12.94 9.45
N GLU A 85 -2.70 -12.63 8.18
CA GLU A 85 -1.35 -12.27 7.79
C GLU A 85 -1.03 -10.78 8.00
N ASN A 86 -1.76 -10.09 8.86
CA ASN A 86 -1.60 -8.66 9.16
C ASN A 86 -1.64 -7.76 7.91
N HIS A 87 -2.18 -8.24 6.80
CA HIS A 87 -2.37 -7.40 5.63
C HIS A 87 -3.44 -6.36 5.90
N ILE A 88 -3.08 -5.08 5.79
CA ILE A 88 -4.05 -3.99 5.91
C ILE A 88 -4.60 -3.62 4.54
N ASN A 89 -5.87 -3.19 4.53
CA ASN A 89 -6.48 -2.61 3.34
C ASN A 89 -5.81 -1.28 2.96
N GLN A 90 -6.00 -0.85 1.72
CA GLN A 90 -5.43 0.37 1.16
C GLN A 90 -3.89 0.29 1.02
N THR A 91 -3.46 -0.58 0.13
CA THR A 91 -2.10 -0.57 -0.41
C THR A 91 -1.91 0.64 -1.32
N SER A 92 -0.70 0.98 -1.69
CA SER A 92 -0.41 2.08 -2.63
C SER A 92 0.13 1.54 -3.94
N MET A 93 -0.21 2.18 -5.04
CA MET A 93 0.21 1.78 -6.39
C MET A 93 0.76 2.96 -7.18
N ALA A 94 1.77 2.69 -8.02
CA ALA A 94 2.31 3.57 -9.04
C ALA A 94 2.55 2.78 -10.33
N LEU A 95 2.78 3.47 -11.44
CA LEU A 95 3.10 2.85 -12.74
C LEU A 95 4.51 3.22 -13.17
N ASP A 96 5.23 2.26 -13.77
CA ASP A 96 6.52 2.52 -14.40
C ASP A 96 6.39 3.23 -15.75
N SER A 97 7.49 3.52 -16.42
CA SER A 97 7.52 4.20 -17.73
C SER A 97 6.78 3.42 -18.84
N LYS A 98 6.58 2.12 -18.67
CA LYS A 98 5.84 1.24 -19.58
C LYS A 98 4.37 1.14 -19.25
N GLY A 99 3.92 1.72 -18.11
CA GLY A 99 2.57 1.61 -17.61
C GLY A 99 2.32 0.32 -16.82
N TYR A 100 3.36 -0.38 -16.37
CA TYR A 100 3.19 -1.56 -15.55
C TYR A 100 3.02 -1.21 -14.07
N PRO A 101 2.08 -1.87 -13.37
CA PRO A 101 1.79 -1.55 -11.98
C PRO A 101 2.84 -2.07 -10.99
N HIS A 102 3.17 -1.23 -10.04
CA HIS A 102 3.96 -1.51 -8.85
C HIS A 102 3.14 -1.19 -7.60
N VAL A 103 3.14 -2.08 -6.63
CA VAL A 103 2.31 -1.99 -5.43
C VAL A 103 3.18 -2.10 -4.19
N ALA A 104 3.00 -1.19 -3.24
CA ALA A 104 3.58 -1.29 -1.91
C ALA A 104 2.50 -1.68 -0.90
N PHE A 105 2.83 -2.64 -0.03
CA PHE A 105 1.95 -3.13 1.02
C PHE A 105 2.77 -3.74 2.15
N TYR A 106 2.11 -4.19 3.22
CA TYR A 106 2.75 -5.01 4.22
C TYR A 106 1.91 -6.25 4.57
N MET A 107 2.59 -7.29 4.96
CA MET A 107 2.05 -8.54 5.51
C MET A 107 3.12 -9.22 6.35
N ASN A 108 2.75 -10.30 7.03
CA ASN A 108 3.73 -11.13 7.75
C ASN A 108 4.71 -11.81 6.79
N ASP A 109 5.96 -11.92 7.24
CA ASP A 109 6.94 -12.83 6.67
C ASP A 109 6.78 -14.27 7.23
N GLU A 110 7.70 -15.16 6.90
CA GLU A 110 7.73 -16.55 7.39
C GLU A 110 7.88 -16.68 8.93
N PHE A 111 8.40 -15.62 9.59
CA PHE A 111 8.55 -15.54 11.03
C PHE A 111 7.37 -14.84 11.73
N ARG A 112 6.30 -14.56 11.02
CA ARG A 112 5.12 -13.84 11.52
C ARG A 112 5.43 -12.40 11.95
N VAL A 113 6.42 -11.78 11.34
CA VAL A 113 6.76 -10.37 11.53
C VAL A 113 6.24 -9.57 10.32
N PRO A 114 5.40 -8.54 10.52
CA PRO A 114 4.96 -7.70 9.42
C PRO A 114 6.13 -6.97 8.75
N GLN A 115 6.30 -7.19 7.47
CA GLN A 115 7.31 -6.58 6.62
C GLN A 115 6.66 -5.77 5.51
N TYR A 116 7.35 -4.77 4.98
CA TYR A 116 6.95 -4.14 3.75
C TYR A 116 7.38 -4.98 2.56
N PHE A 117 6.52 -5.01 1.53
CA PHE A 117 6.73 -5.74 0.29
C PHE A 117 6.51 -4.82 -0.91
N HIS A 118 7.22 -5.14 -1.97
CA HIS A 118 7.05 -4.58 -3.30
C HIS A 118 6.57 -5.66 -4.26
N LEU A 119 5.41 -5.45 -4.85
CA LEU A 119 4.81 -6.32 -5.87
C LEU A 119 4.79 -5.57 -7.19
N TRP A 120 5.24 -6.19 -8.30
CA TRP A 120 5.24 -5.54 -9.60
C TRP A 120 4.96 -6.52 -10.74
N PHE A 121 4.41 -5.98 -11.82
CA PHE A 121 4.17 -6.68 -13.07
C PHE A 121 5.23 -6.30 -14.10
N ASP A 122 5.83 -7.28 -14.80
CA ASP A 122 6.86 -7.03 -15.82
C ASP A 122 6.32 -7.03 -17.26
N GLY A 123 4.99 -7.11 -17.41
CA GLY A 123 4.30 -7.29 -18.68
C GLY A 123 3.95 -8.75 -18.99
N VAL A 124 4.51 -9.70 -18.22
CA VAL A 124 4.28 -11.15 -18.41
C VAL A 124 3.75 -11.79 -17.12
N LYS A 125 4.38 -11.49 -15.99
CA LYS A 125 4.03 -12.05 -14.68
C LYS A 125 4.27 -11.06 -13.55
N TRP A 126 3.69 -11.38 -12.40
CA TRP A 126 3.88 -10.64 -11.17
C TRP A 126 5.06 -11.20 -10.38
N TYR A 127 5.81 -10.31 -9.75
CA TYR A 127 6.91 -10.59 -8.84
C TYR A 127 6.66 -9.88 -7.52
N CYS A 128 7.17 -10.45 -6.45
CA CYS A 128 7.11 -9.83 -5.13
C CYS A 128 8.46 -9.96 -4.43
N SER A 129 8.89 -8.89 -3.77
CA SER A 129 10.10 -8.88 -2.95
C SER A 129 9.84 -8.23 -1.60
N GLN A 130 10.48 -8.76 -0.56
CA GLN A 130 10.48 -8.14 0.76
C GLN A 130 11.41 -6.94 0.78
N VAL A 131 10.92 -5.82 1.34
CA VAL A 131 11.63 -4.52 1.38
C VAL A 131 12.33 -4.28 2.70
N THR A 132 11.79 -4.80 3.80
CA THR A 132 12.31 -4.56 5.15
C THR A 132 12.74 -5.84 5.84
N LYS A 133 13.54 -5.68 6.91
CA LYS A 133 13.93 -6.77 7.82
C LYS A 133 13.64 -6.35 9.25
N ARG A 134 12.35 -6.20 9.55
CA ARG A 134 11.87 -5.86 10.89
C ARG A 134 11.96 -7.08 11.81
N SER A 135 12.08 -6.83 13.10
CA SER A 135 12.15 -7.88 14.12
C SER A 135 10.94 -7.89 15.07
N ASN A 136 10.19 -6.80 15.13
CA ASN A 136 9.05 -6.65 16.03
C ASN A 136 7.76 -7.08 15.36
N SER A 137 7.10 -8.08 15.91
CA SER A 137 5.77 -8.50 15.48
C SER A 137 4.68 -7.65 16.14
N PHE A 138 3.55 -7.56 15.49
CA PHE A 138 2.29 -7.06 16.06
C PHE A 138 1.12 -7.81 15.44
N LEU A 139 -0.06 -7.65 16.01
CA LEU A 139 -1.27 -8.30 15.53
C LEU A 139 -2.33 -7.23 15.27
N LEU A 140 -2.87 -7.21 14.05
CA LEU A 140 -4.02 -6.38 13.71
C LEU A 140 -5.30 -7.02 14.24
N SER A 141 -5.89 -6.42 15.26
CA SER A 141 -7.12 -6.89 15.86
C SER A 141 -7.98 -5.72 16.36
N GLY A 142 -9.26 -5.97 16.60
CA GLY A 142 -10.21 -4.97 17.10
C GLY A 142 -10.90 -4.18 15.98
N ALA A 143 -11.48 -3.05 16.34
CA ALA A 143 -12.23 -2.16 15.47
C ALA A 143 -11.88 -0.70 15.74
N GLY A 144 -12.34 0.20 14.87
CA GLY A 144 -12.06 1.62 14.95
C GLY A 144 -10.65 1.99 14.52
N THR A 145 -10.15 3.09 15.05
CA THR A 145 -8.81 3.60 14.76
C THR A 145 -7.78 2.85 15.60
N LEU A 146 -6.80 2.22 14.97
CA LEU A 146 -5.79 1.41 15.64
C LEU A 146 -4.43 2.13 15.67
N LYS A 147 -3.73 2.02 16.81
CA LYS A 147 -2.31 2.38 16.92
C LYS A 147 -1.47 1.28 16.30
N ILE A 148 -1.06 1.48 15.06
CA ILE A 148 -0.25 0.49 14.33
C ILE A 148 1.21 0.93 14.35
N PRO A 149 2.16 0.05 14.75
CA PRO A 149 3.58 0.39 14.88
C PRO A 149 4.23 0.87 13.58
N ILE A 150 3.69 0.47 12.44
CA ILE A 150 4.13 0.86 11.10
C ILE A 150 3.00 1.55 10.34
N SER A 151 3.33 2.44 9.40
CA SER A 151 2.33 3.08 8.55
C SER A 151 1.89 2.18 7.40
N ARG A 152 0.76 2.47 6.77
CA ARG A 152 0.54 2.05 5.39
C ARG A 152 1.62 2.70 4.52
N PRO A 153 2.20 1.97 3.55
CA PRO A 153 3.21 2.54 2.68
C PRO A 153 2.58 3.41 1.58
N GLU A 154 3.34 4.38 1.11
CA GLU A 154 3.14 5.02 -0.19
C GLU A 154 4.23 4.60 -1.17
N ILE A 155 3.92 4.63 -2.46
CA ILE A 155 4.87 4.31 -3.53
C ILE A 155 4.88 5.41 -4.58
N VAL A 156 6.07 5.78 -5.03
CA VAL A 156 6.29 6.61 -6.22
C VAL A 156 7.41 6.02 -7.07
N ILE A 157 7.39 6.31 -8.36
CA ILE A 157 8.39 5.84 -9.33
C ILE A 157 8.91 7.07 -10.07
N ASP A 158 10.22 7.17 -10.23
CA ASP A 158 10.83 8.29 -10.96
C ASP A 158 10.98 8.00 -12.46
N ASN A 159 11.50 8.98 -13.19
CA ASN A 159 11.69 8.89 -14.65
C ASN A 159 12.75 7.86 -15.09
N THR A 160 13.46 7.25 -14.15
CA THR A 160 14.44 6.16 -14.38
C THR A 160 13.87 4.79 -13.99
N ASP A 161 12.59 4.73 -13.66
CA ASP A 161 11.89 3.56 -13.11
C ASP A 161 12.44 3.13 -11.73
N THR A 162 13.14 4.01 -11.01
CA THR A 162 13.50 3.75 -9.62
C THR A 162 12.25 3.86 -8.75
N VAL A 163 11.99 2.82 -7.98
CA VAL A 163 10.86 2.74 -7.06
C VAL A 163 11.25 3.26 -5.68
N TYR A 164 10.42 4.11 -5.11
CA TYR A 164 10.55 4.61 -3.74
C TYR A 164 9.32 4.20 -2.94
N ILE A 165 9.53 3.42 -1.87
CA ILE A 165 8.49 3.00 -0.94
C ILE A 165 8.67 3.81 0.33
N ILE A 166 7.66 4.63 0.64
CA ILE A 166 7.69 5.63 1.69
C ILE A 166 6.86 5.13 2.86
N TYR A 167 7.46 5.14 4.05
CA TYR A 167 6.82 4.62 5.25
C TYR A 167 7.42 5.23 6.52
N ARG A 168 6.76 5.01 7.65
CA ARG A 168 7.30 5.12 8.99
C ARG A 168 7.21 3.77 9.70
N ALA A 169 8.13 3.52 10.61
CA ALA A 169 8.15 2.31 11.43
C ALA A 169 8.81 2.60 12.79
N GLU A 170 8.65 1.69 13.74
CA GLU A 170 9.37 1.78 15.01
C GLU A 170 10.89 1.79 14.81
N GLU A 171 11.38 0.98 13.89
CA GLU A 171 12.80 0.87 13.55
C GLU A 171 13.37 2.16 12.94
N THR A 172 12.52 2.98 12.34
CA THR A 172 12.89 4.33 11.88
C THR A 172 12.66 5.41 12.94
N GLN A 173 12.37 5.04 14.18
CA GLN A 173 12.02 5.97 15.26
C GLN A 173 10.79 6.84 14.91
N GLN A 174 9.84 6.28 14.21
CA GLN A 174 8.64 6.96 13.67
C GLN A 174 8.95 8.12 12.71
N LYS A 175 10.14 8.16 12.13
CA LYS A 175 10.51 9.10 11.07
C LYS A 175 9.99 8.64 9.73
N LEU A 176 9.76 9.57 8.81
CA LEU A 176 9.41 9.23 7.43
C LEU A 176 10.68 8.91 6.63
N VAL A 177 10.70 7.73 6.06
CA VAL A 177 11.81 7.24 5.23
C VAL A 177 11.29 6.74 3.89
N ALA A 178 12.17 6.67 2.88
CA ALA A 178 11.94 5.96 1.64
C ALA A 178 12.98 4.85 1.46
N SER A 179 12.53 3.62 1.28
CA SER A 179 13.38 2.58 0.69
C SER A 179 13.30 2.69 -0.82
N TYR A 180 14.45 2.62 -1.53
CA TYR A 180 14.45 2.71 -2.98
C TYR A 180 15.06 1.47 -3.63
N GLN A 181 14.60 1.16 -4.84
CA GLN A 181 14.96 -0.04 -5.58
C GLN A 181 15.11 0.27 -7.06
N TYR A 182 16.18 -0.24 -7.65
CA TYR A 182 16.50 -0.01 -9.05
C TYR A 182 15.92 -1.08 -9.98
N PRO A 183 15.45 -0.66 -11.19
CA PRO A 183 15.06 -1.61 -12.22
C PRO A 183 16.28 -2.41 -12.73
N PRO A 184 16.09 -3.55 -13.41
CA PRO A 184 14.80 -4.22 -13.61
C PRO A 184 14.47 -5.21 -12.49
N ALA A 185 15.40 -5.48 -11.58
CA ALA A 185 15.28 -6.56 -10.60
C ALA A 185 14.60 -6.12 -9.29
N TYR A 186 14.55 -4.83 -9.02
CA TYR A 186 13.95 -4.23 -7.81
C TYR A 186 14.36 -4.95 -6.52
N LYS A 187 15.65 -5.30 -6.42
CA LYS A 187 16.19 -5.92 -5.22
C LYS A 187 16.36 -4.89 -4.12
N HIS A 188 15.96 -5.28 -2.92
CA HIS A 188 16.21 -4.45 -1.75
C HIS A 188 17.65 -4.65 -1.26
N GLU A 189 18.32 -3.52 -1.02
CA GLU A 189 19.63 -3.47 -0.36
C GLU A 189 19.51 -2.64 0.93
N PRO A 190 20.06 -3.10 2.06
CA PRO A 190 19.87 -2.44 3.37
C PRO A 190 20.30 -0.97 3.44
N LYS A 191 21.20 -0.55 2.54
CA LYS A 191 21.67 0.84 2.45
C LYS A 191 20.81 1.73 1.55
N GLN A 192 19.85 1.17 0.83
CA GLN A 192 18.95 1.89 -0.05
C GLN A 192 17.78 2.47 0.73
N ILE A 193 18.09 3.37 1.65
CA ILE A 193 17.11 4.08 2.48
C ILE A 193 17.47 5.55 2.57
N LEU A 194 16.46 6.42 2.43
CA LEU A 194 16.57 7.87 2.55
C LEU A 194 15.70 8.34 3.71
N THR A 195 16.22 9.18 4.58
CA THR A 195 15.40 9.90 5.54
C THR A 195 14.77 11.10 4.85
N LEU A 196 13.44 11.13 4.79
CA LEU A 196 12.65 12.20 4.17
C LEU A 196 12.29 13.28 5.17
N TRP A 197 12.01 12.87 6.41
CA TRP A 197 11.73 13.74 7.53
C TRP A 197 12.37 13.18 8.80
N ASP A 198 13.23 13.95 9.47
CA ASP A 198 14.12 13.48 10.54
C ASP A 198 13.55 13.63 11.96
N GLU A 199 12.31 14.11 12.09
CA GLU A 199 11.59 14.16 13.35
C GLU A 199 10.52 13.05 13.39
N PRO A 200 10.18 12.50 14.57
CA PRO A 200 9.06 11.56 14.68
C PRO A 200 7.74 12.19 14.25
N VAL A 201 6.93 11.44 13.53
CA VAL A 201 5.57 11.86 13.12
C VAL A 201 4.47 11.12 13.91
N GLY A 202 4.85 10.43 14.99
CA GLY A 202 3.93 9.63 15.80
C GLY A 202 3.27 8.52 14.98
N TYR A 203 1.94 8.52 14.92
CA TYR A 203 1.16 7.53 14.16
C TYR A 203 0.67 8.05 12.80
N ALA A 204 1.16 9.21 12.36
CA ALA A 204 0.77 9.75 11.05
C ALA A 204 1.12 8.80 9.91
N GLU A 205 0.23 8.73 8.92
CA GLU A 205 0.46 8.03 7.66
C GLU A 205 1.21 8.97 6.69
N PRO A 206 2.08 8.46 5.82
CA PRO A 206 2.68 9.27 4.76
C PRO A 206 1.60 9.76 3.79
N VAL A 207 1.60 11.05 3.50
CA VAL A 207 0.70 11.67 2.52
C VAL A 207 1.53 12.43 1.50
N ILE A 208 1.33 12.10 0.21
CA ILE A 208 2.13 12.58 -0.91
C ILE A 208 1.24 13.32 -1.90
N ASP A 209 1.72 14.45 -2.43
CA ASP A 209 1.17 15.07 -3.63
C ASP A 209 1.65 14.30 -4.87
N LYS A 210 0.83 13.32 -5.30
CA LYS A 210 1.13 12.45 -6.46
C LYS A 210 1.08 13.21 -7.79
N VAL A 211 0.30 14.30 -7.87
CA VAL A 211 0.23 15.13 -9.08
C VAL A 211 1.55 15.88 -9.24
N ARG A 212 2.01 16.54 -8.20
CA ARG A 212 3.28 17.26 -8.23
C ARG A 212 4.48 16.34 -8.49
N TRP A 213 4.43 15.10 -7.94
CA TRP A 213 5.44 14.10 -8.26
C TRP A 213 5.44 13.76 -9.76
N SER A 214 4.28 13.49 -10.34
CA SER A 214 4.18 13.11 -11.76
C SER A 214 4.61 14.22 -12.71
N GLU A 215 4.31 15.48 -12.38
CA GLU A 215 4.60 16.63 -13.23
C GLU A 215 6.02 17.18 -13.06
N MET A 216 6.56 17.18 -11.85
CA MET A 216 7.76 17.91 -11.50
C MET A 216 8.88 17.06 -10.89
N GLN A 217 8.62 15.79 -10.59
CA GLN A 217 9.54 14.92 -9.85
C GLN A 217 9.99 15.54 -8.50
N VAL A 218 9.06 16.25 -7.86
CA VAL A 218 9.23 16.82 -6.52
C VAL A 218 8.35 16.00 -5.57
N LEU A 219 8.99 15.35 -4.61
CA LEU A 219 8.28 14.64 -3.56
C LEU A 219 7.80 15.65 -2.51
N SER A 220 6.52 16.00 -2.58
CA SER A 220 5.88 16.89 -1.59
C SER A 220 5.14 16.04 -0.58
N LEU A 221 5.55 16.15 0.68
CA LEU A 221 4.98 15.44 1.82
C LEU A 221 4.19 16.41 2.69
N LEU A 222 2.99 16.01 3.09
CA LEU A 222 2.30 16.61 4.22
C LEU A 222 2.83 15.96 5.49
N VAL A 223 3.40 16.74 6.39
CA VAL A 223 4.00 16.27 7.64
C VAL A 223 3.29 16.91 8.82
N GLN A 224 2.78 16.09 9.72
CA GLN A 224 2.19 16.47 10.99
C GLN A 224 2.46 15.37 12.02
N TYR A 225 2.81 15.75 13.24
CA TYR A 225 2.82 14.81 14.34
C TYR A 225 1.40 14.43 14.73
N ASN A 226 1.12 13.14 14.88
CA ASN A 226 -0.19 12.63 15.23
C ASN A 226 -0.11 11.57 16.34
N GLU A 227 -0.75 11.87 17.48
CA GLU A 227 -1.02 10.92 18.55
C GLU A 227 -2.38 10.27 18.28
N GLN A 228 -2.40 9.13 17.63
CA GLN A 228 -3.65 8.47 17.28
C GLN A 228 -4.27 7.77 18.50
N PRO A 229 -5.60 7.90 18.77
CA PRO A 229 -6.26 7.08 19.78
C PRO A 229 -6.25 5.60 19.37
N ASN A 230 -6.43 4.71 20.33
CA ASN A 230 -6.56 3.28 20.06
C ASN A 230 -8.01 2.83 20.29
N GLY A 231 -8.68 2.36 19.23
CA GLY A 231 -10.11 2.06 19.24
C GLY A 231 -10.98 3.30 19.02
N ASP A 232 -12.22 3.27 19.54
CA ASP A 232 -13.22 4.33 19.36
C ASP A 232 -13.14 5.41 20.46
N THR A 233 -11.99 5.57 21.09
CA THR A 233 -11.80 6.60 22.13
C THR A 233 -11.50 7.95 21.50
N THR A 234 -12.06 9.02 22.06
CA THR A 234 -11.71 10.39 21.70
C THR A 234 -10.48 10.79 22.51
N GLN A 235 -9.39 11.12 21.84
CA GLN A 235 -8.24 11.75 22.44
C GLN A 235 -8.18 13.20 21.97
N LEU A 236 -8.01 14.13 22.89
CA LEU A 236 -7.70 15.51 22.54
C LEU A 236 -6.20 15.58 22.38
N ASP A 237 -5.75 15.73 21.14
CA ASP A 237 -4.35 15.88 20.84
C ASP A 237 -3.89 17.31 21.09
N GLU A 238 -2.63 17.50 21.45
CA GLU A 238 -2.02 18.81 21.39
C GLU A 238 -1.97 19.29 19.94
N GLU A 239 -2.15 20.59 19.73
CA GLU A 239 -2.05 21.18 18.40
C GLU A 239 -0.64 20.96 17.84
N ALA A 240 -0.54 20.26 16.71
CA ALA A 240 0.70 20.04 16.00
C ALA A 240 0.69 20.81 14.68
N PRO A 241 1.77 21.52 14.33
CA PRO A 241 1.83 22.27 13.09
C PRO A 241 1.81 21.35 11.87
N ILE A 242 1.04 21.73 10.85
CA ILE A 242 1.04 21.09 9.54
C ILE A 242 2.16 21.72 8.71
N ARG A 243 2.98 20.89 8.05
CA ARG A 243 4.06 21.33 7.17
C ARG A 243 3.93 20.66 5.81
N ILE A 244 4.29 21.38 4.77
CA ILE A 244 4.53 20.83 3.44
C ILE A 244 6.04 20.83 3.21
N VAL A 245 6.59 19.68 2.91
CA VAL A 245 8.02 19.46 2.71
C VAL A 245 8.29 19.01 1.30
N ASP A 246 9.02 19.79 0.53
CA ASP A 246 9.41 19.49 -0.84
C ASP A 246 10.82 18.91 -0.88
N ILE A 247 10.94 17.71 -1.44
CA ILE A 247 12.19 16.98 -1.56
C ILE A 247 12.46 16.67 -3.03
N ARG A 248 13.66 17.04 -3.49
CA ARG A 248 14.17 16.56 -4.78
C ARG A 248 15.10 15.40 -4.52
N ILE A 249 14.69 14.23 -4.89
CA ILE A 249 15.51 13.02 -4.84
C ILE A 249 16.50 13.13 -6.02
N LYS A 250 17.80 13.06 -5.70
CA LYS A 250 18.89 13.18 -6.71
C LYS A 250 19.40 11.80 -7.06
#